data_7f590baa29198ba00e56f090d45c539f
#
_entry.id   7f590baa29198ba00e56f090d45c539f
#
_cell.length_a   1.000
_cell.length_b   1.000
_cell.length_c   1.000
_cell.angle_alpha   90.00
_cell.angle_beta   90.00
_cell.angle_gamma   90.00
#
_symmetry.space_group_name_H-M   'P 1'
#
loop_
_entity.id
_entity.type
_entity.pdbx_description
1 polymer ?
#
loop_
_entity_poly.entity_id
_entity_poly.type
_entity_poly.pdbx_seq_one_letter_code
_entity_poly.pdbx_strand_id
1 'polypeptide(L)' 'MGDAFKALSDPTRRRILELLQDRPLNAGEIADCFQMTKPSISHHLSILKSS' A
#
# COMPACT_ATOMS: atom_id res chain seq x y z
N MET A 1 -16.22 4.53 -7.94
CA MET A 1 -16.14 3.60 -9.04
C MET A 1 -14.80 3.64 -9.70
N GLY A 2 -14.23 2.50 -9.98
CA GLY A 2 -12.94 2.42 -10.60
C GLY A 2 -11.78 2.64 -9.67
N ASP A 3 -12.05 2.80 -8.37
CA ASP A 3 -10.97 3.05 -7.41
C ASP A 3 -10.09 1.84 -7.23
N ALA A 4 -10.65 0.64 -7.29
CA ALA A 4 -9.86 -0.58 -7.19
C ALA A 4 -8.88 -0.68 -8.36
N PHE A 5 -9.34 -0.37 -9.55
CA PHE A 5 -8.51 -0.37 -10.73
C PHE A 5 -7.41 0.67 -10.61
N LYS A 6 -7.77 1.86 -10.17
CA LYS A 6 -6.81 2.96 -10.00
C LYS A 6 -5.77 2.62 -8.93
N ALA A 7 -6.22 2.03 -7.82
CA ALA A 7 -5.30 1.63 -6.76
C ALA A 7 -4.29 0.61 -7.25
N LEU A 8 -4.73 -0.36 -8.05
CA LEU A 8 -3.86 -1.42 -8.53
C LEU A 8 -3.00 -1.00 -9.71
N SER A 9 -3.23 0.18 -10.28
CA SER A 9 -2.40 0.66 -11.39
C SER A 9 -1.04 1.17 -10.92
N ASP A 10 -0.88 1.45 -9.63
CA ASP A 10 0.39 1.91 -9.07
C ASP A 10 1.22 0.71 -8.64
N PRO A 11 2.44 0.54 -9.19
CA PRO A 11 3.28 -0.62 -8.83
C PRO A 11 3.58 -0.72 -7.33
N THR A 12 3.78 0.43 -6.67
CA THR A 12 4.05 0.45 -5.24
C THR A 12 2.87 -0.11 -4.45
N ARG A 13 1.65 0.28 -4.82
CA ARG A 13 0.46 -0.20 -4.13
C ARG A 13 0.25 -1.70 -4.35
N ARG A 14 0.55 -2.19 -5.55
CA ARG A 14 0.47 -3.63 -5.81
C ARG A 14 1.45 -4.42 -4.94
N ARG A 15 2.66 -3.89 -4.79
CA ARG A 15 3.67 -4.54 -3.95
C ARG A 15 3.25 -4.54 -2.48
N ILE A 16 2.68 -3.44 -2.02
CA ILE A 16 2.17 -3.37 -0.64
C ILE A 16 1.10 -4.44 -0.42
N LEU A 17 0.19 -4.56 -1.36
CA LEU A 17 -0.88 -5.55 -1.27
C LEU A 17 -0.33 -6.98 -1.23
N GLU A 18 0.67 -7.27 -2.05
CA GLU A 18 1.33 -8.57 -2.07
C GLU A 18 1.96 -8.90 -0.72
N LEU A 19 2.64 -7.91 -0.12
CA LEU A 19 3.25 -8.11 1.20
C LEU A 19 2.20 -8.40 2.26
N LEU A 20 1.09 -7.68 2.23
CA LEU A 20 0.03 -7.86 3.21
C LEU A 20 -0.67 -9.20 3.07
N GLN A 21 -0.68 -9.77 1.87
CA GLN A 21 -1.23 -11.10 1.65
C GLN A 21 -0.33 -12.18 2.27
N ASP A 22 0.96 -11.91 2.33
CA ASP A 22 1.93 -12.84 2.90
C ASP A 22 1.91 -12.82 4.42
N ARG A 23 1.83 -11.62 5.01
CA ARG A 23 1.79 -11.45 6.47
C ARG A 23 1.27 -10.07 6.83
N PRO A 24 0.67 -9.92 8.01
CA PRO A 24 0.21 -8.61 8.45
C PRO A 24 1.40 -7.71 8.79
N LEU A 25 1.33 -6.47 8.33
CA LEU A 25 2.38 -5.48 8.56
C LEU A 25 1.72 -4.14 8.92
N ASN A 26 2.35 -3.37 9.80
CA ASN A 26 1.91 -2.02 10.06
C ASN A 26 2.59 -1.05 9.10
N ALA A 27 2.14 0.22 9.11
CA ALA A 27 2.65 1.22 8.18
C ALA A 27 4.17 1.43 8.33
N GLY A 28 4.67 1.38 9.56
CA GLY A 28 6.11 1.54 9.78
C GLY A 28 6.92 0.42 9.16
N GLU A 29 6.43 -0.81 9.29
CA GLU A 29 7.11 -1.97 8.72
C GLU A 29 7.11 -1.91 7.20
N ILE A 30 5.98 -1.50 6.62
CA ILE A 30 5.89 -1.36 5.16
C ILE A 30 6.83 -0.26 4.69
N ALA A 31 6.87 0.87 5.40
CA ALA A 31 7.75 1.96 5.05
C ALA A 31 9.21 1.52 5.04
N ASP A 32 9.61 0.71 6.01
CA ASP A 32 10.97 0.19 6.07
C ASP A 32 11.28 -0.72 4.87
N CYS A 33 10.34 -1.57 4.51
CA CYS A 33 10.51 -2.49 3.39
C CYS A 33 10.71 -1.74 2.07
N PHE A 34 10.07 -0.59 1.92
CA PHE A 34 10.10 0.17 0.67
C PHE A 34 11.03 1.37 0.73
N GLN A 35 11.65 1.62 1.89
CA GLN A 35 12.49 2.81 2.10
C GLN A 35 11.71 4.08 1.81
N MET A 36 10.46 4.12 2.24
CA MET A 36 9.56 5.26 2.06
C MET A 36 9.20 5.83 3.42
N THR A 37 8.66 7.06 3.42
CA THR A 37 8.20 7.67 4.66
C THR A 37 6.86 7.08 5.06
N LYS A 38 6.57 7.11 6.38
CA LYS A 38 5.28 6.67 6.87
C LYS A 38 4.10 7.43 6.26
N PRO A 39 4.16 8.76 6.11
CA PRO A 39 3.06 9.48 5.45
C PRO A 39 2.80 8.99 4.03
N SER A 40 3.85 8.69 3.26
CA SER A 40 3.68 8.15 1.91
C SER A 40 2.97 6.80 1.94
N ILE A 41 3.42 5.91 2.84
CA ILE A 41 2.79 4.60 2.98
C ILE A 41 1.34 4.75 3.44
N SER A 42 1.08 5.64 4.39
CA SER A 42 -0.29 5.89 4.86
C SER A 42 -1.19 6.37 3.72
N HIS A 43 -0.64 7.20 2.84
CA HIS A 43 -1.38 7.66 1.66
C HIS A 43 -1.76 6.49 0.76
N HIS A 44 -0.82 5.60 0.46
CA HIS A 44 -1.08 4.42 -0.37
C HIS A 44 -2.09 3.49 0.30
N LEU A 45 -1.96 3.27 1.60
CA LEU A 45 -2.88 2.41 2.34
C LEU A 45 -4.29 2.99 2.35
N SER A 46 -4.39 4.32 2.45
CA SER A 46 -5.68 5.00 2.41
C SER A 46 -6.39 4.77 1.08
N ILE A 47 -5.63 4.85 -0.01
CA ILE A 47 -6.19 4.61 -1.35
C ILE A 47 -6.64 3.15 -1.48
N LEU A 48 -5.83 2.21 -1.03
CA LEU A 48 -6.17 0.79 -1.08
C LEU A 48 -7.41 0.50 -0.24
N LYS A 49 -7.51 1.12 0.92
CA LYS A 49 -8.62 0.88 1.84
C LYS A 49 -9.93 1.39 1.30
N SER A 50 -9.91 2.48 0.54
CA SER A 50 -11.14 3.07 0.00
C SER A 50 -11.54 2.51 -1.36
N SER A 51 -10.77 1.61 -1.90
CA SER A 51 -11.14 1.02 -3.20
C SER A 51 -11.94 -0.27 -3.07
#